data_ab8f9d96604b7be1485f54d57cb7a5cd
#
_entry.id   ab8f9d96604b7be1485f54d57cb7a5cd
#
_cell.length_a   1.000
_cell.length_b   1.000
_cell.length_c   1.000
_cell.angle_alpha   90.00
_cell.angle_beta   90.00
_cell.angle_gamma   90.00
#
_symmetry.space_group_name_H-M   'P 1'
#
loop_
_entity.id
_entity.type
_entity.pdbx_description
1 polymer ?
#
loop_
_entity_poly.entity_id
_entity_poly.type
_entity_poly.pdbx_seq_one_letter_code
_entity_poly.pdbx_strand_id
1 'polypeptide(L)'
;MGKHFLLNLYGCSSTLLNDEQFLTNLIESAAIASGATVLKTVSHKFEPQGITAICLLSESHISIHTYPELGKCYADCYTCGAADPKIGCDMIIDELKPTEYKLNYIQR
;
A
#
# COMPACT_ATOMS: atom_id res chain seq x y z
N MET A 1 19.50 7.91 0.16
CA MET A 1 19.16 7.62 -1.24
C MET A 1 17.71 7.12 -1.38
N GLY A 2 17.30 6.16 -0.62
CA GLY A 2 15.92 5.69 -0.66
C GLY A 2 14.98 6.50 0.20
N LYS A 3 13.70 6.51 -0.18
CA LYS A 3 12.61 7.13 0.57
C LYS A 3 11.66 6.04 1.00
N HIS A 4 11.42 5.92 2.30
CA HIS A 4 10.58 4.86 2.84
C HIS A 4 9.46 5.46 3.67
N PHE A 5 8.23 5.27 3.25
CA PHE A 5 7.04 5.70 3.99
C PHE A 5 6.37 4.49 4.62
N LEU A 6 6.03 4.63 5.90
CA LEU A 6 5.27 3.63 6.65
C LEU A 6 3.90 4.23 6.92
N LEU A 7 2.85 3.51 6.54
CA LEU A 7 1.49 4.03 6.57
C LEU A 7 0.59 3.08 7.34
N ASN A 8 -0.02 3.56 8.41
CA ASN A 8 -0.99 2.81 9.20
C ASN A 8 -2.35 3.50 9.06
N LEU A 9 -3.35 2.75 8.59
CA LEU A 9 -4.70 3.27 8.38
C LEU A 9 -5.66 2.61 9.38
N TYR A 10 -6.63 3.39 9.85
CA TYR A 10 -7.63 2.95 10.82
C TYR A 10 -9.02 3.40 10.37
N GLY A 11 -10.04 2.60 10.68
CA GLY A 11 -11.41 2.95 10.31
C GLY A 11 -11.70 2.84 8.83
N CYS A 12 -11.04 1.91 8.14
CA CYS A 12 -11.29 1.64 6.73
C CYS A 12 -12.49 0.70 6.56
N SER A 13 -13.07 0.70 5.36
CA SER A 13 -14.14 -0.22 5.00
C SER A 13 -13.65 -1.68 5.04
N SER A 14 -14.31 -2.53 5.82
CA SER A 14 -13.96 -3.95 5.89
C SER A 14 -14.15 -4.64 4.53
N THR A 15 -15.12 -4.21 3.75
CA THR A 15 -15.37 -4.76 2.42
C THR A 15 -14.19 -4.50 1.49
N LEU A 16 -13.69 -3.26 1.45
CA LEU A 16 -12.54 -2.91 0.61
C LEU A 16 -11.27 -3.62 1.09
N LEU A 17 -11.10 -3.73 2.42
CA LEU A 17 -9.92 -4.38 2.98
C LEU A 17 -9.88 -5.89 2.74
N ASN A 18 -10.99 -6.48 2.31
CA ASN A 18 -11.06 -7.91 2.00
C ASN A 18 -11.19 -8.18 0.51
N ASP A 19 -10.96 -7.17 -0.32
CA ASP A 19 -11.08 -7.26 -1.77
C ASP A 19 -9.69 -7.34 -2.39
N GLU A 20 -9.24 -8.55 -2.67
CA GLU A 20 -7.89 -8.81 -3.18
C GLU A 20 -7.62 -8.09 -4.49
N GLN A 21 -8.58 -8.14 -5.43
CA GLN A 21 -8.40 -7.51 -6.73
C GLN A 21 -8.31 -5.99 -6.61
N PHE A 22 -9.17 -5.40 -5.77
CA PHE A 22 -9.13 -3.95 -5.54
C PHE A 22 -7.79 -3.52 -4.96
N LEU A 23 -7.28 -4.26 -3.98
CA LEU A 23 -6.03 -3.91 -3.31
C LEU A 23 -4.82 -4.08 -4.20
N THR A 24 -4.77 -5.15 -5.02
CA THR A 24 -3.67 -5.32 -5.97
C THR A 24 -3.68 -4.22 -7.02
N ASN A 25 -4.84 -3.86 -7.54
CA ASN A 25 -4.95 -2.76 -8.49
C ASN A 25 -4.54 -1.44 -7.84
N LEU A 26 -4.91 -1.24 -6.59
CA LEU A 26 -4.57 -0.02 -5.85
C LEU A 26 -3.06 0.16 -5.70
N ILE A 27 -2.35 -0.87 -5.24
CA ILE A 27 -0.90 -0.74 -5.04
C ILE A 27 -0.15 -0.62 -6.37
N GLU A 28 -0.64 -1.25 -7.45
CA GLU A 28 -0.06 -1.05 -8.78
C GLU A 28 -0.26 0.37 -9.28
N SER A 29 -1.47 0.91 -9.10
CA SER A 29 -1.77 2.30 -9.48
C SER A 29 -0.93 3.28 -8.66
N ALA A 30 -0.77 3.00 -7.35
CA ALA A 30 0.06 3.82 -6.48
C ALA A 30 1.52 3.83 -6.93
N ALA A 31 2.03 2.68 -7.36
CA ALA A 31 3.39 2.56 -7.86
C ALA A 31 3.58 3.39 -9.14
N ILE A 32 2.66 3.26 -10.08
CA ILE A 32 2.72 3.97 -11.35
C ILE A 32 2.62 5.48 -11.11
N ALA A 33 1.71 5.91 -10.26
CA ALA A 33 1.54 7.33 -9.93
C ALA A 33 2.79 7.90 -9.26
N SER A 34 3.51 7.08 -8.49
CA SER A 34 4.77 7.47 -7.86
C SER A 34 5.94 7.59 -8.84
N GLY A 35 5.76 7.14 -10.07
CA GLY A 35 6.81 7.16 -11.09
C GLY A 35 7.67 5.91 -11.10
N ALA A 36 7.22 4.83 -10.46
CA ALA A 36 7.95 3.57 -10.41
C ALA A 36 7.50 2.62 -11.52
N THR A 37 8.34 1.63 -11.81
CA THR A 37 8.04 0.58 -12.77
C THR A 37 7.68 -0.69 -12.03
N VAL A 38 6.50 -1.23 -12.30
CA VAL A 38 6.02 -2.47 -11.68
C VAL A 38 6.66 -3.65 -12.41
N LEU A 39 7.34 -4.51 -11.67
CA LEU A 39 7.93 -5.74 -12.20
C LEU A 39 7.03 -6.94 -11.98
N LYS A 40 6.44 -7.04 -10.78
CA LYS A 40 5.61 -8.19 -10.43
C LYS A 40 4.74 -7.84 -9.24
N THR A 41 3.51 -8.36 -9.22
CA THR A 41 2.62 -8.22 -8.07
C THR A 41 2.23 -9.61 -7.59
N VAL A 42 2.31 -9.85 -6.29
CA VAL A 42 1.86 -11.09 -5.66
C VAL A 42 0.89 -10.73 -4.54
N SER A 43 -0.07 -11.61 -4.32
CA SER A 43 -1.05 -11.40 -3.26
C SER A 43 -1.53 -12.74 -2.71
N HIS A 44 -2.07 -12.68 -1.50
CA HIS A 44 -2.66 -13.83 -0.84
C HIS A 44 -3.88 -13.38 -0.05
N LYS A 45 -4.97 -14.09 -0.23
CA LYS A 45 -6.18 -13.87 0.58
C LYS A 45 -6.23 -14.94 1.66
N PHE A 46 -6.25 -14.48 2.91
CA PHE A 46 -6.29 -15.37 4.07
C PHE A 46 -7.72 -15.79 4.39
N GLU A 47 -7.85 -16.97 4.98
CA GLU A 47 -9.12 -17.44 5.52
C GLU A 47 -9.13 -17.21 7.03
N PRO A 48 -10.20 -16.64 7.63
CA PRO A 48 -11.48 -16.30 6.98
C PRO A 48 -11.46 -14.94 6.25
N GLN A 49 -10.43 -14.11 6.44
CA GLN A 49 -10.36 -12.80 5.81
C GLN A 49 -8.96 -12.20 5.95
N GLY A 50 -8.70 -11.12 5.22
CA GLY A 50 -7.42 -10.45 5.25
C GLY A 50 -6.63 -10.68 3.99
N ILE A 51 -5.89 -9.66 3.57
CA ILE A 51 -5.11 -9.67 2.33
C ILE A 51 -3.69 -9.22 2.65
N THR A 52 -2.70 -9.89 2.06
CA THR A 52 -1.35 -9.34 1.92
C THR A 52 -1.07 -9.24 0.43
N ALA A 53 -0.58 -8.09 0.00
CA ALA A 53 -0.20 -7.87 -1.39
C ALA A 53 1.12 -7.12 -1.43
N ILE A 54 1.98 -7.49 -2.38
CA ILE A 54 3.29 -6.87 -2.55
C ILE A 54 3.51 -6.62 -4.03
N CYS A 55 3.91 -5.39 -4.34
CA CYS A 55 4.29 -4.97 -5.66
C CYS A 55 5.80 -4.81 -5.69
N LEU A 56 6.46 -5.68 -6.45
CA LEU A 56 7.90 -5.57 -6.67
C LEU A 56 8.14 -4.54 -7.76
N LEU A 57 8.91 -3.53 -7.44
CA LEU A 57 9.23 -2.44 -8.36
C LEU A 57 10.69 -2.52 -8.76
N SER A 58 11.05 -1.81 -9.81
CA SER A 58 12.46 -1.66 -10.17
C SER A 58 13.15 -0.93 -9.02
N GLU A 59 13.96 -1.67 -8.25
CA GLU A 59 14.74 -1.20 -7.08
C GLU A 59 13.91 -0.82 -5.86
N SER A 60 12.65 -1.28 -5.76
CA SER A 60 11.79 -0.87 -4.65
C SER A 60 10.58 -1.77 -4.49
N HIS A 61 9.65 -1.38 -3.61
CA HIS A 61 8.45 -2.16 -3.39
C HIS A 61 7.34 -1.30 -2.77
N ILE A 62 6.10 -1.76 -2.94
CA ILE A 62 4.95 -1.31 -2.15
C ILE A 62 4.31 -2.58 -1.59
N SER A 63 4.04 -2.59 -0.29
CA SER A 63 3.34 -3.70 0.34
C SER A 63 2.14 -3.20 1.11
N ILE A 64 1.14 -4.08 1.28
CA ILE A 64 -0.08 -3.77 2.03
C ILE A 64 -0.54 -5.03 2.76
N HIS A 65 -0.93 -4.86 4.03
CA HIS A 65 -1.45 -5.90 4.89
C HIS A 65 -2.76 -5.41 5.48
N THR A 66 -3.85 -6.15 5.29
CA THR A 66 -5.15 -5.70 5.76
C THR A 66 -5.72 -6.60 6.85
N TYR A 67 -6.47 -5.98 7.76
CA TYR A 67 -7.15 -6.62 8.87
C TYR A 67 -8.60 -6.14 8.84
N PRO A 68 -9.43 -6.73 7.94
CA PRO A 68 -10.81 -6.25 7.73
C PRO A 68 -11.65 -6.24 9.01
N GLU A 69 -11.46 -7.23 9.88
CA GLU A 69 -12.19 -7.34 11.13
C GLU A 69 -11.92 -6.20 12.10
N LEU A 70 -10.78 -5.52 11.93
CA LEU A 70 -10.38 -4.40 12.78
C LEU A 70 -10.45 -3.05 12.05
N GLY A 71 -10.79 -3.06 10.75
CA GLY A 71 -10.78 -1.86 9.93
C GLY A 71 -9.40 -1.26 9.74
N LYS A 72 -8.34 -2.08 9.88
CA LYS A 72 -6.95 -1.61 9.87
C LYS A 72 -6.22 -2.07 8.62
N CYS A 73 -5.26 -1.25 8.21
CA CYS A 73 -4.41 -1.55 7.07
C CYS A 73 -3.02 -0.98 7.35
N TYR A 74 -2.00 -1.80 7.16
CA TYR A 74 -0.60 -1.37 7.27
C TYR A 74 0.05 -1.51 5.92
N ALA A 75 0.67 -0.42 5.45
CA ALA A 75 1.32 -0.39 4.14
C ALA A 75 2.68 0.27 4.24
N ASP A 76 3.55 -0.04 3.32
CA ASP A 76 4.79 0.70 3.18
C ASP A 76 5.13 0.87 1.71
N CYS A 77 5.75 2.02 1.41
CA CYS A 77 6.20 2.38 0.08
C CYS A 77 7.66 2.76 0.18
N TYR A 78 8.52 1.99 -0.45
CA TYR A 78 9.95 2.23 -0.47
C TYR A 78 10.41 2.39 -1.91
N THR A 79 11.01 3.54 -2.23
CA THR A 79 11.51 3.79 -3.58
C THR A 79 12.89 4.41 -3.52
N CYS A 80 13.64 4.22 -4.61
CA CYS A 80 14.92 4.85 -4.84
C CYS A 80 14.84 5.73 -6.08
N GLY A 81 15.80 6.64 -6.24
CA GLY A 81 15.87 7.46 -7.44
C GLY A 81 14.83 8.56 -7.49
N ALA A 82 14.28 8.81 -8.67
CA ALA A 82 13.38 9.94 -8.93
C ALA A 82 11.93 9.69 -8.55
N ALA A 83 11.54 8.44 -8.21
CA ALA A 83 10.17 8.14 -7.83
C ALA A 83 9.82 8.81 -6.50
N ASP A 84 8.55 9.21 -6.36
CA ASP A 84 8.06 9.85 -5.14
C ASP A 84 6.99 8.97 -4.48
N PRO A 85 7.37 8.17 -3.47
CA PRO A 85 6.45 7.25 -2.83
C PRO A 85 5.35 7.94 -2.02
N LYS A 86 5.51 9.23 -1.70
CA LYS A 86 4.46 9.98 -1.01
C LYS A 86 3.18 10.06 -1.86
N ILE A 87 3.35 10.16 -3.18
CA ILE A 87 2.20 10.19 -4.10
C ILE A 87 1.42 8.89 -4.00
N GLY A 88 2.12 7.76 -3.96
CA GLY A 88 1.48 6.45 -3.79
C GLY A 88 0.76 6.33 -2.45
N CYS A 89 1.39 6.82 -1.37
CA CYS A 89 0.75 6.82 -0.05
C CYS A 89 -0.52 7.65 -0.06
N ASP A 90 -0.49 8.83 -0.66
CA ASP A 90 -1.67 9.70 -0.74
C ASP A 90 -2.80 9.01 -1.51
N MET A 91 -2.48 8.28 -2.56
CA MET A 91 -3.48 7.52 -3.32
C MET A 91 -4.10 6.41 -2.47
N ILE A 92 -3.30 5.69 -1.71
CA ILE A 92 -3.80 4.63 -0.81
C ILE A 92 -4.76 5.23 0.22
N ILE A 93 -4.41 6.35 0.81
CA ILE A 93 -5.26 7.05 1.78
C ILE A 93 -6.59 7.47 1.12
N ASP A 94 -6.52 8.08 -0.06
CA ASP A 94 -7.70 8.55 -0.77
C ASP A 94 -8.67 7.41 -1.11
N GLU A 95 -8.15 6.26 -1.52
CA GLU A 95 -8.98 5.14 -1.97
C GLU A 95 -9.55 4.35 -0.81
N LEU A 96 -8.82 4.19 0.28
CA LEU A 96 -9.29 3.42 1.44
C LEU A 96 -10.04 4.27 2.46
N LYS A 97 -9.96 5.59 2.36
CA LYS A 97 -10.75 6.55 3.17
C LYS A 97 -10.77 6.23 4.65
N PRO A 98 -9.60 6.13 5.30
CA PRO A 98 -9.56 5.86 6.73
C PRO A 98 -10.15 7.02 7.53
N THR A 99 -10.67 6.74 8.73
CA THR A 99 -11.09 7.81 9.64
C THR A 99 -9.88 8.45 10.30
N GLU A 100 -8.75 7.73 10.35
CA GLU A 100 -7.54 8.18 11.01
C GLU A 100 -6.35 7.45 10.40
N TYR A 101 -5.19 8.12 10.32
CA TYR A 101 -3.99 7.45 9.81
C TYR A 101 -2.72 8.04 10.42
N LYS A 102 -1.64 7.25 10.34
CA LYS A 102 -0.28 7.70 10.69
C LYS A 102 0.62 7.46 9.51
N LEU A 103 1.41 8.47 9.17
CA LEU A 103 2.37 8.39 8.07
C LEU A 103 3.74 8.76 8.62
N ASN A 104 4.71 7.86 8.52
CA ASN A 104 6.07 8.09 8.95
C ASN A 104 7.01 7.99 7.75
N TYR A 105 8.01 8.85 7.73
CA TYR A 105 9.01 8.91 6.66
C TYR A 105 10.38 8.59 7.21
N ILE A 106 11.09 7.70 6.53
CA ILE A 106 12.47 7.35 6.86
C ILE A 106 13.29 7.48 5.58
N GLN A 107 14.34 8.27 5.65
CA GLN A 107 15.30 8.34 4.55
C GLN A 107 16.34 7.24 4.74
N ARG A 108 16.59 6.49 3.68
CA ARG A 108 17.45 5.32 3.72
C ARG A 108 18.73 5.54 2.93
#